data_aaca681cb48d2da2f2f96c3583cc3c75
#
_entry.id   aaca681cb48d2da2f2f96c3583cc3c75
#
_cell.length_a   1.000
_cell.length_b   1.000
_cell.length_c   1.000
_cell.angle_alpha   90.00
_cell.angle_beta   90.00
_cell.angle_gamma   90.00
#
_symmetry.space_group_name_H-M   'P 1'
#
loop_
_entity.id
_entity.type
_entity.pdbx_description
1 polymer ?
#
loop_
_entity_poly.entity_id
_entity_poly.type
_entity_poly.pdbx_seq_one_letter_code
_entity_poly.pdbx_strand_id
1 'polypeptide(L)'
;MKMRAQLPEYVAEVYDPTCGDGGLLRIFGDDVCKYGVEIDGAEAEKARSIPNSMIFAGDTLSKDYFPNIQFDTIIANPPFGIPWAHPTQQPDENKAKHASEIFDNYPTYAPANCADLAFIAHILYKLSDNGAAVCLMGLGALYRGRAEAKIREYLVDRGVFSRIELIRDAQFEDTSIPVAMLTMRKSSQDKSILFVDGEVERRVEYSEIKENGFDLSVNRYVNAEKQEDKWKDFDPYAHEEMIRAKVCENLDESITLSKVLCKIDPCLNPIDDFLDSLQAVINKHRASESSPDNQTTTEDCL
;
A
#
# COMPACT_ATOMS: atom_id res chain seq x y z
N MET A 1 -15.98 6.14 -8.25
CA MET A 1 -16.76 7.31 -7.78
C MET A 1 -16.27 7.92 -6.47
N LYS A 2 -15.84 7.17 -5.45
CA LYS A 2 -15.36 7.73 -4.16
C LYS A 2 -14.19 8.72 -4.31
N MET A 3 -13.19 8.44 -5.14
CA MET A 3 -12.04 9.35 -5.37
C MET A 3 -12.47 10.72 -5.90
N ARG A 4 -13.37 10.76 -6.90
CA ARG A 4 -13.87 12.04 -7.48
C ARG A 4 -14.57 12.92 -6.44
N ALA A 5 -15.26 12.31 -5.47
CA ALA A 5 -15.97 13.02 -4.40
C ALA A 5 -15.02 13.70 -3.38
N GLN A 6 -13.74 13.35 -3.36
CA GLN A 6 -12.72 13.98 -2.50
C GLN A 6 -12.00 15.14 -3.20
N LEU A 7 -12.25 15.37 -4.48
CA LEU A 7 -11.69 16.46 -5.28
C LEU A 7 -12.68 17.64 -5.36
N PRO A 8 -12.22 18.84 -5.72
CA PRO A 8 -13.09 20.00 -5.92
C PRO A 8 -14.25 19.69 -6.89
N GLU A 9 -15.39 20.33 -6.68
CA GLU A 9 -16.56 20.19 -7.56
C GLU A 9 -16.23 20.64 -8.98
N TYR A 10 -15.60 21.81 -9.12
CA TYR A 10 -15.12 22.32 -10.40
C TYR A 10 -13.66 21.92 -10.62
N VAL A 11 -13.40 21.28 -11.75
CA VAL A 11 -12.07 20.82 -12.19
C VAL A 11 -11.89 21.24 -13.64
N ALA A 12 -10.94 22.12 -13.90
CA ALA A 12 -10.57 22.55 -15.25
C ALA A 12 -9.58 21.59 -15.91
N GLU A 13 -8.71 21.00 -15.11
CA GLU A 13 -7.68 20.06 -15.55
C GLU A 13 -7.44 18.97 -14.50
N VAL A 14 -7.03 17.79 -14.96
CA VAL A 14 -6.68 16.67 -14.11
C VAL A 14 -5.46 15.94 -14.64
N TYR A 15 -4.57 15.55 -13.72
CA TYR A 15 -3.40 14.74 -14.03
C TYR A 15 -3.44 13.38 -13.33
N ASP A 16 -3.09 12.34 -14.08
CA ASP A 16 -2.86 10.98 -13.55
C ASP A 16 -1.45 10.52 -13.95
N PRO A 17 -0.53 10.38 -12.99
CA PRO A 17 0.86 9.96 -13.26
C PRO A 17 1.01 8.48 -13.66
N THR A 18 -0.05 7.66 -13.53
CA THR A 18 -0.07 6.22 -13.81
C THR A 18 -1.40 5.81 -14.41
N CYS A 19 -1.76 6.44 -15.53
CA CYS A 19 -3.15 6.51 -15.98
C CYS A 19 -3.71 5.19 -16.56
N GLY A 20 -2.89 4.18 -16.82
CA GLY A 20 -3.33 2.96 -17.47
C GLY A 20 -4.04 3.25 -18.80
N ASP A 21 -5.16 2.59 -19.04
CA ASP A 21 -6.06 2.85 -20.16
C ASP A 21 -6.86 4.17 -20.04
N GLY A 22 -6.66 4.91 -18.94
CA GLY A 22 -7.34 6.17 -18.65
C GLY A 22 -8.65 6.03 -17.87
N GLY A 23 -8.87 4.92 -17.19
CA GLY A 23 -10.09 4.64 -16.43
C GLY A 23 -10.46 5.75 -15.43
N LEU A 24 -9.48 6.28 -14.67
CA LEU A 24 -9.71 7.39 -13.73
C LEU A 24 -9.93 8.73 -14.47
N LEU A 25 -9.29 8.95 -15.62
CA LEU A 25 -9.47 10.18 -16.39
C LEU A 25 -10.86 10.26 -17.06
N ARG A 26 -11.46 9.12 -17.41
CA ARG A 26 -12.81 9.05 -18.00
C ARG A 26 -13.94 9.47 -17.06
N ILE A 27 -13.70 9.53 -15.75
CA ILE A 27 -14.72 9.99 -14.79
C ILE A 27 -14.95 11.51 -14.83
N PHE A 28 -14.08 12.26 -15.54
CA PHE A 28 -14.21 13.69 -15.74
C PHE A 28 -14.87 14.00 -17.09
N GLY A 29 -15.65 15.08 -17.14
CA GLY A 29 -16.35 15.52 -18.35
C GLY A 29 -15.42 15.82 -19.53
N ASP A 30 -15.97 15.87 -20.73
CA ASP A 30 -15.18 16.12 -21.94
C ASP A 30 -14.61 17.55 -22.00
N ASP A 31 -15.15 18.47 -21.22
CA ASP A 31 -14.68 19.84 -21.05
C ASP A 31 -13.42 19.98 -20.17
N VAL A 32 -13.06 18.93 -19.43
CA VAL A 32 -11.88 18.90 -18.57
C VAL A 32 -10.64 18.52 -19.39
N CYS A 33 -9.54 19.28 -19.24
CA CYS A 33 -8.25 18.90 -19.81
C CYS A 33 -7.62 17.75 -19.00
N LYS A 34 -7.25 16.68 -19.68
CA LYS A 34 -6.75 15.46 -19.06
C LYS A 34 -5.30 15.22 -19.44
N TYR A 35 -4.47 15.03 -18.43
CA TYR A 35 -3.04 14.75 -18.59
C TYR A 35 -2.73 13.39 -17.99
N GLY A 36 -1.89 12.61 -18.65
CA GLY A 36 -1.53 11.30 -18.12
C GLY A 36 -0.15 10.83 -18.58
N VAL A 37 0.44 9.97 -17.74
CA VAL A 37 1.63 9.19 -18.09
C VAL A 37 1.34 7.73 -17.78
N GLU A 38 1.74 6.84 -18.70
CA GLU A 38 1.56 5.40 -18.53
C GLU A 38 2.79 4.68 -19.07
N ILE A 39 3.34 3.74 -18.28
CA ILE A 39 4.56 3.01 -18.65
C ILE A 39 4.31 2.00 -19.78
N ASP A 40 3.12 1.41 -19.83
CA ASP A 40 2.72 0.52 -20.90
C ASP A 40 2.23 1.32 -22.11
N GLY A 41 2.95 1.18 -23.24
CA GLY A 41 2.62 1.91 -24.45
C GLY A 41 1.26 1.53 -25.07
N ALA A 42 0.78 0.31 -24.87
CA ALA A 42 -0.51 -0.13 -25.39
C ALA A 42 -1.67 0.45 -24.57
N GLU A 43 -1.52 0.51 -23.24
CA GLU A 43 -2.48 1.18 -22.35
C GLU A 43 -2.49 2.69 -22.59
N ALA A 44 -1.31 3.33 -22.72
CA ALA A 44 -1.20 4.74 -23.07
C ALA A 44 -1.93 5.07 -24.38
N GLU A 45 -1.87 4.19 -25.39
CA GLU A 45 -2.58 4.39 -26.67
C GLU A 45 -4.10 4.35 -26.51
N LYS A 46 -4.61 3.46 -25.63
CA LYS A 46 -6.04 3.45 -25.28
C LYS A 46 -6.46 4.75 -24.58
N ALA A 47 -5.62 5.23 -23.64
CA ALA A 47 -5.89 6.48 -22.93
C ALA A 47 -5.90 7.72 -23.86
N ARG A 48 -5.10 7.74 -24.91
CA ARG A 48 -5.11 8.83 -25.93
C ARG A 48 -6.42 9.00 -26.66
N SER A 49 -7.30 8.00 -26.66
CA SER A 49 -8.63 8.08 -27.24
C SER A 49 -9.62 8.94 -26.43
N ILE A 50 -9.25 9.32 -25.20
CA ILE A 50 -10.10 10.12 -24.30
C ILE A 50 -10.17 11.57 -24.83
N PRO A 51 -11.36 12.18 -24.93
CA PRO A 51 -11.49 13.57 -25.32
C PRO A 51 -10.69 14.53 -24.43
N ASN A 52 -10.06 15.54 -25.05
CA ASN A 52 -9.23 16.54 -24.39
C ASN A 52 -8.10 15.94 -23.51
N SER A 53 -7.47 14.86 -23.98
CA SER A 53 -6.36 14.24 -23.28
C SER A 53 -5.00 14.49 -23.93
N MET A 54 -3.97 14.60 -23.10
CA MET A 54 -2.56 14.59 -23.49
C MET A 54 -1.85 13.49 -22.68
N ILE A 55 -1.57 12.36 -23.35
CA ILE A 55 -1.04 11.16 -22.72
C ILE A 55 0.35 10.83 -23.28
N PHE A 56 1.31 10.65 -22.39
CA PHE A 56 2.66 10.19 -22.73
C PHE A 56 2.87 8.73 -22.30
N ALA A 57 3.59 7.98 -23.13
CA ALA A 57 4.07 6.64 -22.75
C ALA A 57 5.43 6.76 -22.09
N GLY A 58 5.58 6.25 -20.87
CA GLY A 58 6.83 6.21 -20.15
C GLY A 58 6.72 6.12 -18.63
N ASP A 59 7.86 6.16 -17.97
CA ASP A 59 7.97 6.06 -16.51
C ASP A 59 7.99 7.46 -15.89
N THR A 60 6.96 7.79 -15.15
CA THR A 60 6.75 9.08 -14.49
C THR A 60 7.78 9.39 -13.40
N LEU A 61 8.37 8.35 -12.77
CA LEU A 61 9.42 8.51 -11.76
C LEU A 61 10.81 8.74 -12.38
N SER A 62 10.96 8.45 -13.68
CA SER A 62 12.24 8.59 -14.39
C SER A 62 12.35 9.86 -15.22
N LYS A 63 11.23 10.53 -15.52
CA LYS A 63 11.21 11.73 -16.36
C LYS A 63 9.98 12.59 -16.09
N ASP A 64 10.17 13.92 -16.08
CA ASP A 64 9.06 14.87 -16.11
C ASP A 64 8.55 15.01 -17.56
N TYR A 65 7.33 14.52 -17.82
CA TYR A 65 6.67 14.60 -19.12
C TYR A 65 5.93 15.92 -19.33
N PHE A 66 5.69 16.67 -18.27
CA PHE A 66 5.01 17.96 -18.28
C PHE A 66 5.86 19.03 -17.56
N PRO A 67 7.08 19.31 -18.06
CA PRO A 67 7.96 20.28 -17.41
C PRO A 67 7.30 21.66 -17.32
N ASN A 68 7.49 22.33 -16.19
CA ASN A 68 6.92 23.66 -15.89
C ASN A 68 5.37 23.68 -15.76
N ILE A 69 4.69 22.53 -15.73
CA ILE A 69 3.27 22.45 -15.40
C ILE A 69 3.12 21.87 -13.99
N GLN A 70 2.36 22.58 -13.16
CA GLN A 70 1.84 22.07 -11.89
C GLN A 70 0.31 21.99 -12.02
N PHE A 71 -0.29 20.94 -11.48
CA PHE A 71 -1.69 20.64 -11.66
C PHE A 71 -2.49 20.98 -10.40
N ASP A 72 -3.66 21.58 -10.58
CA ASP A 72 -4.57 21.86 -9.48
C ASP A 72 -5.32 20.61 -9.01
N THR A 73 -5.45 19.62 -9.90
CA THR A 73 -6.12 18.35 -9.56
C THR A 73 -5.28 17.17 -10.03
N ILE A 74 -4.98 16.27 -9.08
CA ILE A 74 -4.30 14.99 -9.38
C ILE A 74 -5.14 13.84 -8.84
N ILE A 75 -5.30 12.80 -9.65
CA ILE A 75 -5.94 11.54 -9.27
C ILE A 75 -5.01 10.40 -9.67
N ALA A 76 -4.77 9.45 -8.77
CA ALA A 76 -3.79 8.40 -9.05
C ALA A 76 -4.17 7.06 -8.42
N ASN A 77 -3.88 5.98 -9.13
CA ASN A 77 -3.90 4.62 -8.62
C ASN A 77 -2.61 3.92 -9.07
N PRO A 78 -1.45 4.27 -8.49
CA PRO A 78 -0.18 3.69 -8.88
C PRO A 78 -0.07 2.21 -8.50
N PRO A 79 0.76 1.43 -9.17
CA PRO A 79 1.05 0.06 -8.79
C PRO A 79 1.73 0.01 -7.42
N PHE A 80 1.31 -0.95 -6.55
CA PHE A 80 1.79 -1.02 -5.16
C PHE A 80 3.02 -1.90 -5.02
N GLY A 81 3.95 -1.49 -4.15
CA GLY A 81 5.08 -2.31 -3.71
C GLY A 81 6.10 -2.66 -4.80
N ILE A 82 6.11 -1.98 -5.92
CA ILE A 82 7.05 -2.24 -7.01
C ILE A 82 8.41 -1.55 -6.80
N PRO A 83 9.51 -2.09 -7.35
CA PRO A 83 10.78 -1.38 -7.39
C PRO A 83 10.71 -0.18 -8.35
N TRP A 84 11.60 0.80 -8.17
CA TRP A 84 11.67 1.99 -9.01
C TRP A 84 13.11 2.39 -9.34
N ALA A 85 13.27 3.32 -10.28
CA ALA A 85 14.56 3.84 -10.71
C ALA A 85 15.19 4.75 -9.63
N HIS A 86 15.69 4.14 -8.54
CA HIS A 86 16.24 4.86 -7.39
C HIS A 86 17.51 5.63 -7.78
N PRO A 87 17.65 6.94 -7.43
CA PRO A 87 18.73 7.80 -7.91
C PRO A 87 20.13 7.26 -7.60
N THR A 88 20.33 6.63 -6.45
CA THR A 88 21.65 6.10 -6.06
C THR A 88 22.03 4.79 -6.78
N GLN A 89 21.09 4.17 -7.49
CA GLN A 89 21.29 2.90 -8.20
C GLN A 89 21.07 3.05 -9.71
N GLN A 90 20.71 4.24 -10.16
CA GLN A 90 20.40 4.53 -11.56
C GLN A 90 21.63 5.02 -12.30
N PRO A 91 22.12 4.29 -13.34
CA PRO A 91 23.25 4.69 -14.14
C PRO A 91 22.94 5.85 -15.11
N ASP A 92 21.67 6.08 -15.44
CA ASP A 92 21.24 7.18 -16.30
C ASP A 92 21.14 8.48 -15.47
N GLU A 93 22.03 9.42 -15.74
CA GLU A 93 22.11 10.69 -15.00
C GLU A 93 20.84 11.51 -15.10
N ASN A 94 20.11 11.48 -16.22
CA ASN A 94 18.87 12.25 -16.37
C ASN A 94 17.74 11.67 -15.52
N LYS A 95 17.65 10.34 -15.46
CA LYS A 95 16.68 9.64 -14.57
C LYS A 95 17.02 9.87 -13.11
N ALA A 96 18.30 9.78 -12.75
CA ALA A 96 18.78 10.07 -11.39
C ALA A 96 18.50 11.52 -10.99
N LYS A 97 18.68 12.46 -11.92
CA LYS A 97 18.41 13.88 -11.71
C LYS A 97 16.92 14.11 -11.43
N HIS A 98 16.02 13.61 -12.28
CA HIS A 98 14.58 13.77 -12.09
C HIS A 98 14.10 13.16 -10.76
N ALA A 99 14.53 11.94 -10.44
CA ALA A 99 14.23 11.32 -9.16
C ALA A 99 14.76 12.15 -7.96
N SER A 100 15.93 12.80 -8.10
CA SER A 100 16.46 13.70 -7.08
C SER A 100 15.64 14.99 -6.93
N GLU A 101 15.13 15.54 -8.04
CA GLU A 101 14.24 16.71 -8.04
C GLU A 101 12.92 16.44 -7.31
N ILE A 102 12.32 15.25 -7.52
CA ILE A 102 11.11 14.82 -6.80
C ILE A 102 11.34 14.80 -5.29
N PHE A 103 12.52 14.39 -4.84
CA PHE A 103 12.87 14.27 -3.43
C PHE A 103 13.65 15.47 -2.88
N ASP A 104 13.71 16.58 -3.62
CA ASP A 104 14.31 17.79 -3.11
C ASP A 104 13.63 18.18 -1.79
N ASN A 105 14.43 18.47 -0.77
CA ASN A 105 13.97 18.77 0.60
C ASN A 105 13.36 17.59 1.41
N TYR A 106 13.29 16.38 0.89
CA TYR A 106 12.93 15.23 1.69
C TYR A 106 14.12 14.72 2.53
N PRO A 107 13.87 14.15 3.73
CA PRO A 107 14.95 13.67 4.60
C PRO A 107 15.70 12.47 4.04
N THR A 108 15.08 11.73 3.11
CA THR A 108 15.61 10.53 2.47
C THR A 108 14.79 10.17 1.23
N TYR A 109 15.33 9.30 0.38
CA TYR A 109 14.58 8.68 -0.72
C TYR A 109 13.68 7.54 -0.21
N ALA A 110 12.61 7.24 -0.96
CA ALA A 110 11.86 6.01 -0.79
C ALA A 110 12.76 4.78 -1.04
N PRO A 111 12.48 3.61 -0.42
CA PRO A 111 13.29 2.41 -0.66
C PRO A 111 13.29 2.02 -2.15
N ALA A 112 14.44 1.59 -2.67
CA ALA A 112 14.58 1.22 -4.08
C ALA A 112 13.66 0.06 -4.53
N ASN A 113 13.27 -0.80 -3.60
CA ASN A 113 12.38 -1.95 -3.84
C ASN A 113 10.91 -1.64 -3.58
N CYS A 114 10.55 -0.38 -3.27
CA CYS A 114 9.17 0.01 -2.97
C CYS A 114 8.91 1.46 -3.38
N ALA A 115 8.20 1.66 -4.48
CA ALA A 115 7.91 2.96 -5.07
C ALA A 115 6.74 3.72 -4.40
N ASP A 116 6.03 3.12 -3.45
CA ASP A 116 4.79 3.69 -2.89
C ASP A 116 4.94 5.18 -2.51
N LEU A 117 5.93 5.50 -1.68
CA LEU A 117 6.16 6.90 -1.29
C LEU A 117 6.91 7.72 -2.36
N ALA A 118 7.50 7.09 -3.38
CA ALA A 118 8.04 7.81 -4.52
C ALA A 118 6.91 8.36 -5.40
N PHE A 119 5.83 7.63 -5.58
CA PHE A 119 4.62 8.14 -6.26
C PHE A 119 3.98 9.28 -5.48
N ILE A 120 3.88 9.19 -4.14
CA ILE A 120 3.39 10.31 -3.31
C ILE A 120 4.28 11.55 -3.48
N ALA A 121 5.59 11.39 -3.44
CA ALA A 121 6.53 12.49 -3.65
C ALA A 121 6.37 13.12 -5.05
N HIS A 122 6.22 12.30 -6.11
CA HIS A 122 5.96 12.77 -7.46
C HIS A 122 4.63 13.54 -7.58
N ILE A 123 3.54 13.00 -6.99
CA ILE A 123 2.24 13.69 -6.95
C ILE A 123 2.40 15.08 -6.33
N LEU A 124 3.09 15.20 -5.19
CA LEU A 124 3.31 16.48 -4.51
C LEU A 124 4.26 17.40 -5.30
N TYR A 125 5.23 16.84 -6.01
CA TYR A 125 6.11 17.60 -6.91
C TYR A 125 5.32 18.25 -8.05
N LYS A 126 4.32 17.54 -8.61
CA LYS A 126 3.46 18.03 -9.69
C LYS A 126 2.23 18.81 -9.22
N LEU A 127 1.89 18.78 -7.94
CA LEU A 127 0.74 19.47 -7.39
C LEU A 127 1.02 20.98 -7.25
N SER A 128 0.08 21.83 -7.65
CA SER A 128 0.13 23.27 -7.41
C SER A 128 -0.04 23.58 -5.91
N ASP A 129 0.30 24.78 -5.49
CA ASP A 129 0.27 25.17 -4.08
C ASP A 129 -1.14 25.09 -3.46
N ASN A 130 -2.17 25.36 -4.26
CA ASN A 130 -3.58 25.30 -3.86
C ASN A 130 -4.28 24.03 -4.36
N GLY A 131 -3.54 23.12 -4.99
CA GLY A 131 -4.07 21.91 -5.59
C GLY A 131 -4.53 20.87 -4.57
N ALA A 132 -5.36 19.95 -5.05
CA ALA A 132 -5.83 18.78 -4.32
C ALA A 132 -5.49 17.49 -5.09
N ALA A 133 -5.01 16.49 -4.37
CA ALA A 133 -4.72 15.19 -4.93
C ALA A 133 -5.46 14.08 -4.17
N VAL A 134 -5.89 13.06 -4.91
CA VAL A 134 -6.42 11.82 -4.34
C VAL A 134 -5.66 10.64 -4.93
N CYS A 135 -5.12 9.81 -4.04
CA CYS A 135 -4.32 8.65 -4.44
C CYS A 135 -4.78 7.40 -3.70
N LEU A 136 -4.94 6.29 -4.41
CA LEU A 136 -5.03 4.97 -3.80
C LEU A 136 -3.62 4.45 -3.48
N MET A 137 -3.46 3.81 -2.33
CA MET A 137 -2.17 3.32 -1.87
C MET A 137 -2.30 2.01 -1.10
N GLY A 138 -1.34 1.12 -1.25
CA GLY A 138 -1.25 -0.08 -0.43
C GLY A 138 -1.08 0.28 1.05
N LEU A 139 -1.73 -0.46 1.96
CA LEU A 139 -1.72 -0.17 3.40
C LEU A 139 -0.31 -0.10 3.99
N GLY A 140 0.65 -0.85 3.43
CA GLY A 140 2.03 -0.86 3.89
C GLY A 140 2.69 0.53 3.94
N ALA A 141 2.37 1.42 3.00
CA ALA A 141 2.88 2.79 2.97
C ALA A 141 2.54 3.59 4.25
N LEU A 142 1.48 3.21 4.97
CA LEU A 142 1.01 3.91 6.16
C LEU A 142 1.81 3.59 7.43
N TYR A 143 2.52 2.44 7.51
CA TYR A 143 3.16 2.00 8.76
C TYR A 143 4.58 1.44 8.60
N ARG A 144 5.05 1.10 7.39
CA ARG A 144 6.41 0.57 7.24
C ARG A 144 7.46 1.51 7.82
N GLY A 145 8.46 0.95 8.46
CA GLY A 145 9.50 1.67 9.21
C GLY A 145 10.64 2.23 8.34
N ARG A 146 11.76 2.58 8.97
CA ARG A 146 13.02 3.03 8.34
C ARG A 146 12.85 4.30 7.48
N ALA A 147 13.23 4.26 6.20
CA ALA A 147 13.15 5.41 5.30
C ALA A 147 11.71 5.91 5.12
N GLU A 148 10.75 4.98 4.97
CA GLU A 148 9.34 5.35 4.78
C GLU A 148 8.75 6.06 6.01
N ALA A 149 9.15 5.68 7.24
CA ALA A 149 8.73 6.37 8.45
C ALA A 149 9.20 7.85 8.47
N LYS A 150 10.44 8.11 8.06
CA LYS A 150 10.98 9.48 7.97
C LYS A 150 10.25 10.32 6.91
N ILE A 151 9.88 9.71 5.79
CA ILE A 151 9.11 10.39 4.74
C ILE A 151 7.70 10.71 5.26
N ARG A 152 7.03 9.77 5.95
CA ARG A 152 5.70 10.03 6.55
C ARG A 152 5.75 11.15 7.58
N GLU A 153 6.72 11.13 8.50
CA GLU A 153 6.95 12.21 9.45
C GLU A 153 7.05 13.57 8.72
N TYR A 154 7.90 13.67 7.70
CA TYR A 154 8.06 14.87 6.90
C TYR A 154 6.75 15.33 6.24
N LEU A 155 5.96 14.40 5.70
CA LEU A 155 4.68 14.73 5.05
C LEU A 155 3.62 15.19 6.05
N VAL A 156 3.53 14.53 7.22
CA VAL A 156 2.61 14.93 8.30
C VAL A 156 3.00 16.28 8.87
N ASP A 157 4.30 16.54 9.07
CA ASP A 157 4.81 17.83 9.55
C ASP A 157 4.45 19.01 8.64
N ARG A 158 4.27 18.74 7.36
CA ARG A 158 3.82 19.72 6.35
C ARG A 158 2.31 19.84 6.20
N GLY A 159 1.53 18.99 6.92
CA GLY A 159 0.07 18.96 6.82
C GLY A 159 -0.41 18.49 5.42
N VAL A 160 0.32 17.55 4.80
CA VAL A 160 -0.01 17.05 3.46
C VAL A 160 -1.32 16.28 3.44
N PHE A 161 -1.54 15.42 4.43
CA PHE A 161 -2.72 14.55 4.47
C PHE A 161 -3.89 15.25 5.16
N SER A 162 -5.03 15.38 4.48
CA SER A 162 -6.27 15.89 5.06
C SER A 162 -7.25 14.78 5.46
N ARG A 163 -7.21 13.65 4.72
CA ARG A 163 -8.07 12.47 4.96
C ARG A 163 -7.35 11.20 4.54
N ILE A 164 -7.51 10.15 5.34
CA ILE A 164 -7.06 8.78 5.03
C ILE A 164 -8.24 7.84 5.25
N GLU A 165 -8.72 7.21 4.19
CA GLU A 165 -9.88 6.31 4.22
C GLU A 165 -9.48 4.89 3.87
N LEU A 166 -9.88 3.93 4.70
CA LEU A 166 -9.71 2.50 4.43
C LEU A 166 -10.79 2.02 3.45
N ILE A 167 -10.38 1.53 2.30
CA ILE A 167 -11.26 0.91 1.31
C ILE A 167 -11.04 -0.60 1.38
N ARG A 168 -12.02 -1.32 1.97
CA ARG A 168 -11.92 -2.77 2.21
C ARG A 168 -12.23 -3.60 0.97
N ASP A 169 -13.17 -3.13 0.14
CA ASP A 169 -13.68 -3.84 -1.03
C ASP A 169 -13.21 -3.17 -2.33
N ALA A 170 -11.93 -2.80 -2.39
CA ALA A 170 -11.35 -2.33 -3.63
C ALA A 170 -11.31 -3.51 -4.63
N GLN A 171 -12.26 -3.55 -5.55
CA GLN A 171 -12.27 -4.50 -6.65
C GLN A 171 -11.22 -4.08 -7.67
N PHE A 172 -10.04 -4.66 -7.60
CA PHE A 172 -9.09 -4.72 -8.70
C PHE A 172 -9.34 -6.03 -9.43
N GLU A 173 -9.24 -6.03 -10.74
CA GLU A 173 -9.73 -7.05 -11.71
C GLU A 173 -9.81 -8.52 -11.26
N ASP A 174 -9.00 -8.95 -10.27
CA ASP A 174 -9.00 -10.34 -9.75
C ASP A 174 -8.76 -10.48 -8.23
N THR A 175 -8.59 -9.39 -7.47
CA THR A 175 -8.31 -9.49 -6.03
C THR A 175 -8.95 -8.36 -5.23
N SER A 176 -9.61 -8.76 -4.12
CA SER A 176 -10.12 -7.80 -3.11
C SER A 176 -9.02 -7.53 -2.08
N ILE A 177 -8.13 -6.59 -2.37
CA ILE A 177 -7.09 -6.19 -1.42
C ILE A 177 -7.50 -4.85 -0.79
N PRO A 178 -7.51 -4.74 0.55
CA PRO A 178 -7.80 -3.47 1.19
C PRO A 178 -6.70 -2.45 0.89
N VAL A 179 -7.10 -1.23 0.56
CA VAL A 179 -6.21 -0.12 0.22
C VAL A 179 -6.58 1.12 1.02
N ALA A 180 -5.67 2.09 1.09
CA ALA A 180 -5.94 3.41 1.62
C ALA A 180 -6.20 4.40 0.49
N MET A 181 -7.25 5.21 0.65
CA MET A 181 -7.48 6.40 -0.16
C MET A 181 -6.96 7.62 0.60
N LEU A 182 -5.95 8.27 0.02
CA LEU A 182 -5.28 9.44 0.59
C LEU A 182 -5.79 10.69 -0.11
N THR A 183 -6.33 11.65 0.66
CA THR A 183 -6.63 13.00 0.17
C THR A 183 -5.54 13.94 0.65
N MET A 184 -4.88 14.63 -0.28
CA MET A 184 -3.65 15.35 -0.05
C MET A 184 -3.71 16.78 -0.59
N ARG A 185 -2.90 17.65 0.04
CA ARG A 185 -2.56 18.99 -0.42
C ARG A 185 -1.05 19.16 -0.39
N LYS A 186 -0.52 20.17 -1.05
CA LYS A 186 0.93 20.40 -1.05
C LYS A 186 1.46 20.71 0.34
N SER A 187 0.74 21.50 1.12
CA SER A 187 0.98 21.75 2.54
C SER A 187 -0.25 22.37 3.20
N SER A 188 -0.32 22.33 4.53
CA SER A 188 -1.38 22.98 5.30
C SER A 188 -0.90 23.36 6.69
N GLN A 189 -1.44 24.46 7.25
CA GLN A 189 -1.27 24.78 8.66
C GLN A 189 -2.06 23.84 9.58
N ASP A 190 -3.21 23.36 9.10
CA ASP A 190 -3.95 22.28 9.74
C ASP A 190 -3.27 20.94 9.45
N LYS A 191 -2.67 20.36 10.48
CA LYS A 191 -1.97 19.07 10.42
C LYS A 191 -2.81 17.93 10.99
N SER A 192 -4.07 18.18 11.36
CA SER A 192 -4.99 17.13 11.75
C SER A 192 -5.40 16.30 10.56
N ILE A 193 -5.61 15.00 10.75
CA ILE A 193 -6.00 14.07 9.70
C ILE A 193 -7.34 13.44 10.05
N LEU A 194 -8.27 13.40 9.09
CA LEU A 194 -9.51 12.66 9.21
C LEU A 194 -9.29 11.20 8.79
N PHE A 195 -9.35 10.28 9.74
CA PHE A 195 -9.30 8.84 9.47
C PHE A 195 -10.71 8.29 9.34
N VAL A 196 -10.92 7.40 8.34
CA VAL A 196 -12.24 6.87 7.99
C VAL A 196 -12.18 5.37 7.70
N ASP A 197 -13.12 4.62 8.28
CA ASP A 197 -13.35 3.21 8.03
C ASP A 197 -14.85 2.95 7.90
N GLY A 198 -15.35 2.85 6.67
CA GLY A 198 -16.77 2.74 6.38
C GLY A 198 -17.55 4.00 6.78
N GLU A 199 -18.46 3.84 7.74
CA GLU A 199 -19.28 4.96 8.29
C GLU A 199 -18.65 5.62 9.52
N VAL A 200 -17.58 5.01 10.06
CA VAL A 200 -16.90 5.54 11.24
C VAL A 200 -15.78 6.47 10.80
N GLU A 201 -15.77 7.68 11.37
CA GLU A 201 -14.72 8.66 11.11
C GLU A 201 -14.23 9.30 12.40
N ARG A 202 -12.94 9.64 12.43
CA ARG A 202 -12.31 10.34 13.56
C ARG A 202 -11.27 11.32 13.04
N ARG A 203 -11.38 12.57 13.48
CA ARG A 203 -10.33 13.56 13.28
C ARG A 203 -9.29 13.42 14.37
N VAL A 204 -8.04 13.27 13.98
CA VAL A 204 -6.91 13.00 14.86
C VAL A 204 -5.94 14.17 14.79
N GLU A 205 -5.57 14.69 15.94
CA GLU A 205 -4.67 15.83 16.05
C GLU A 205 -3.21 15.40 15.81
N TYR A 206 -2.41 16.36 15.34
CA TYR A 206 -0.98 16.14 15.07
C TYR A 206 -0.22 15.55 16.28
N SER A 207 -0.52 15.98 17.51
CA SER A 207 0.14 15.49 18.72
C SER A 207 -0.03 13.99 18.90
N GLU A 208 -1.24 13.47 18.70
CA GLU A 208 -1.54 12.04 18.79
C GLU A 208 -0.85 11.24 17.67
N ILE A 209 -0.82 11.77 16.44
CA ILE A 209 -0.12 11.12 15.32
C ILE A 209 1.38 11.03 15.62
N LYS A 210 1.98 12.08 16.18
CA LYS A 210 3.37 12.12 16.59
C LYS A 210 3.68 11.13 17.72
N GLU A 211 2.84 11.06 18.75
CA GLU A 211 2.95 10.10 19.86
C GLU A 211 2.90 8.66 19.36
N ASN A 212 2.13 8.39 18.31
CA ASN A 212 2.07 7.10 17.62
C ASN A 212 3.20 6.89 16.59
N GLY A 213 4.26 7.69 16.59
CA GLY A 213 5.44 7.53 15.72
C GLY A 213 5.13 7.72 14.24
N PHE A 214 4.15 8.58 13.91
CA PHE A 214 3.69 8.83 12.54
C PHE A 214 3.20 7.57 11.81
N ASP A 215 2.68 6.60 12.56
CA ASP A 215 1.91 5.49 12.01
C ASP A 215 0.53 6.01 11.58
N LEU A 216 0.21 5.86 10.30
CA LEU A 216 -1.04 6.35 9.70
C LEU A 216 -2.05 5.22 9.44
N SER A 217 -1.89 4.06 10.08
CA SER A 217 -2.82 2.94 9.96
C SER A 217 -4.20 3.34 10.46
N VAL A 218 -5.21 3.26 9.60
CA VAL A 218 -6.59 3.70 9.92
C VAL A 218 -7.13 2.98 11.15
N ASN A 219 -6.89 1.66 11.26
CA ASN A 219 -7.36 0.85 12.38
C ASN A 219 -6.82 1.30 13.75
N ARG A 220 -5.70 2.00 13.78
CA ARG A 220 -5.12 2.55 15.01
C ARG A 220 -6.00 3.66 15.60
N TYR A 221 -6.65 4.43 14.75
CA TYR A 221 -7.38 5.65 15.15
C TYR A 221 -8.89 5.46 15.17
N VAL A 222 -9.44 4.66 14.27
CA VAL A 222 -10.90 4.52 14.11
C VAL A 222 -11.46 3.34 14.90
N ASN A 223 -10.66 2.27 15.13
CA ASN A 223 -11.08 1.06 15.85
C ASN A 223 -10.36 0.86 17.19
N ALA A 224 -9.81 1.90 17.81
CA ALA A 224 -9.06 1.80 19.06
C ALA A 224 -9.86 1.09 20.17
N GLU A 225 -11.16 1.39 20.32
CA GLU A 225 -12.04 0.75 21.33
C GLU A 225 -12.21 -0.76 21.09
N LYS A 226 -12.25 -1.19 19.81
CA LYS A 226 -12.32 -2.63 19.46
C LYS A 226 -10.98 -3.35 19.67
N GLN A 227 -9.86 -2.64 19.66
CA GLN A 227 -8.53 -3.24 19.94
C GLN A 227 -8.32 -3.46 21.43
N GLU A 228 -8.76 -2.54 22.30
CA GLU A 228 -8.68 -2.74 23.77
C GLU A 228 -9.52 -3.94 24.21
N ASP A 229 -10.74 -4.12 23.67
CA ASP A 229 -11.59 -5.27 23.99
C ASP A 229 -11.04 -6.59 23.41
N LYS A 230 -10.40 -6.56 22.23
CA LYS A 230 -9.76 -7.77 21.66
C LYS A 230 -8.59 -8.29 22.48
N TRP A 231 -7.89 -7.41 23.20
CA TRP A 231 -6.73 -7.79 23.99
C TRP A 231 -7.07 -8.09 25.45
N LYS A 232 -8.25 -7.71 25.97
CA LYS A 232 -8.70 -8.04 27.31
C LYS A 232 -8.91 -9.52 27.55
N ASP A 233 -9.34 -10.26 26.52
CA ASP A 233 -9.55 -11.71 26.55
C ASP A 233 -8.51 -12.46 25.71
N PHE A 234 -7.40 -11.80 25.33
CA PHE A 234 -6.36 -12.41 24.53
C PHE A 234 -5.51 -13.33 25.40
N ASP A 235 -5.69 -14.62 25.22
CA ASP A 235 -4.78 -15.64 25.72
C ASP A 235 -3.67 -15.91 24.68
N PRO A 236 -2.42 -15.48 24.94
CA PRO A 236 -1.31 -15.69 24.03
C PRO A 236 -1.06 -17.18 23.73
N TYR A 237 -1.30 -18.06 24.69
CA TYR A 237 -1.08 -19.50 24.55
C TYR A 237 -2.16 -20.15 23.68
N ALA A 238 -3.44 -19.81 23.89
CA ALA A 238 -4.52 -20.28 23.04
C ALA A 238 -4.37 -19.78 21.58
N HIS A 239 -3.85 -18.56 21.39
CA HIS A 239 -3.62 -18.03 20.05
C HIS A 239 -2.42 -18.69 19.37
N GLU A 240 -1.36 -18.98 20.09
CA GLU A 240 -0.20 -19.73 19.57
C GLU A 240 -0.61 -21.16 19.18
N GLU A 241 -1.41 -21.85 19.99
CA GLU A 241 -1.96 -23.17 19.65
C GLU A 241 -2.81 -23.12 18.38
N MET A 242 -3.69 -22.14 18.24
CA MET A 242 -4.52 -21.97 17.04
C MET A 242 -3.67 -21.71 15.79
N ILE A 243 -2.64 -20.87 15.88
CA ILE A 243 -1.70 -20.65 14.77
C ILE A 243 -0.96 -21.92 14.40
N ARG A 244 -0.44 -22.65 15.39
CA ARG A 244 0.26 -23.92 15.17
C ARG A 244 -0.65 -24.95 14.50
N ALA A 245 -1.88 -25.09 14.98
CA ALA A 245 -2.85 -26.00 14.38
C ALA A 245 -3.14 -25.64 12.92
N LYS A 246 -3.33 -24.35 12.62
CA LYS A 246 -3.60 -23.88 11.25
C LYS A 246 -2.40 -24.02 10.31
N VAL A 247 -1.18 -23.80 10.82
CA VAL A 247 0.06 -24.05 10.07
C VAL A 247 0.22 -25.53 9.75
N CYS A 248 -0.06 -26.41 10.71
CA CYS A 248 -0.02 -27.87 10.49
C CYS A 248 -1.07 -28.33 9.47
N GLU A 249 -2.29 -27.79 9.53
CA GLU A 249 -3.37 -28.08 8.56
C GLU A 249 -2.96 -27.67 7.13
N ASN A 250 -2.46 -26.45 6.94
CA ASN A 250 -2.00 -25.95 5.65
C ASN A 250 -0.81 -26.75 5.10
N LEU A 251 0.11 -27.20 5.97
CA LEU A 251 1.22 -28.06 5.56
C LEU A 251 0.74 -29.44 5.11
N ASP A 252 -0.21 -30.06 5.81
CA ASP A 252 -0.81 -31.35 5.42
C ASP A 252 -1.48 -31.28 4.05
N GLU A 253 -2.25 -30.20 3.79
CA GLU A 253 -2.87 -29.99 2.48
C GLU A 253 -1.82 -29.84 1.38
N SER A 254 -0.77 -29.07 1.63
CA SER A 254 0.34 -28.85 0.69
C SER A 254 1.12 -30.13 0.41
N ILE A 255 1.39 -30.96 1.43
CA ILE A 255 2.06 -32.25 1.29
C ILE A 255 1.17 -33.19 0.49
N THR A 256 -0.13 -33.24 0.77
CA THR A 256 -1.07 -34.10 0.06
C THR A 256 -1.13 -33.75 -1.43
N LEU A 257 -1.23 -32.46 -1.76
CA LEU A 257 -1.23 -31.97 -3.14
C LEU A 257 0.07 -32.31 -3.86
N SER A 258 1.23 -32.11 -3.19
CA SER A 258 2.55 -32.42 -3.74
C SER A 258 2.70 -33.93 -4.02
N LYS A 259 2.21 -34.80 -3.16
CA LYS A 259 2.20 -36.25 -3.37
C LYS A 259 1.34 -36.68 -4.56
N VAL A 260 0.22 -35.96 -4.80
CA VAL A 260 -0.59 -36.20 -6.01
C VAL A 260 0.18 -35.82 -7.26
N LEU A 261 0.91 -34.69 -7.23
CA LEU A 261 1.74 -34.25 -8.34
C LEU A 261 2.91 -35.22 -8.62
N CYS A 262 3.57 -35.75 -7.59
CA CYS A 262 4.62 -36.77 -7.73
C CYS A 262 4.12 -38.06 -8.43
N LYS A 263 2.83 -38.43 -8.23
CA LYS A 263 2.22 -39.57 -8.94
C LYS A 263 1.95 -39.29 -10.41
N ILE A 264 1.77 -38.04 -10.79
CA ILE A 264 1.49 -37.62 -12.17
C ILE A 264 2.81 -37.45 -12.95
N ASP A 265 3.86 -36.95 -12.32
CA ASP A 265 5.16 -36.73 -12.94
C ASP A 265 6.27 -37.55 -12.24
N PRO A 266 6.76 -38.63 -12.87
CA PRO A 266 7.80 -39.47 -12.29
C PRO A 266 9.13 -38.74 -12.02
N CYS A 267 9.38 -37.59 -12.64
CA CYS A 267 10.58 -36.77 -12.38
C CYS A 267 10.58 -36.16 -10.98
N LEU A 268 9.42 -36.11 -10.30
CA LEU A 268 9.25 -35.58 -8.95
C LEU A 268 9.40 -36.63 -7.83
N ASN A 269 9.62 -37.92 -8.19
CA ASN A 269 9.78 -39.01 -7.21
C ASN A 269 10.84 -38.74 -6.12
N PRO A 270 11.98 -38.06 -6.36
CA PRO A 270 12.92 -37.75 -5.29
C PRO A 270 12.38 -36.83 -4.20
N ILE A 271 11.28 -36.13 -4.46
CA ILE A 271 10.63 -35.22 -3.50
C ILE A 271 9.69 -35.98 -2.56
N ASP A 272 9.22 -37.16 -2.97
CA ASP A 272 8.23 -37.96 -2.19
C ASP A 272 8.82 -38.41 -0.84
N ASP A 273 10.05 -38.87 -0.79
CA ASP A 273 10.74 -39.23 0.45
C ASP A 273 10.90 -38.05 1.41
N PHE A 274 11.13 -36.84 0.89
CA PHE A 274 11.18 -35.62 1.68
C PHE A 274 9.80 -35.25 2.26
N LEU A 275 8.75 -35.40 1.46
CA LEU A 275 7.37 -35.15 1.90
C LEU A 275 6.92 -36.13 2.97
N ASP A 276 7.34 -37.39 2.90
CA ASP A 276 7.09 -38.41 3.93
C ASP A 276 7.81 -38.07 5.24
N SER A 277 9.02 -37.57 5.15
CA SER A 277 9.80 -37.11 6.32
C SER A 277 9.12 -35.92 7.01
N LEU A 278 8.62 -34.95 6.24
CA LEU A 278 7.88 -33.79 6.74
C LEU A 278 6.57 -34.22 7.41
N GLN A 279 5.80 -35.13 6.79
CA GLN A 279 4.56 -35.68 7.36
C GLN A 279 4.83 -36.37 8.70
N ALA A 280 5.92 -37.13 8.80
CA ALA A 280 6.32 -37.80 10.05
C ALA A 280 6.62 -36.81 11.18
N VAL A 281 7.25 -35.65 10.87
CA VAL A 281 7.51 -34.59 11.84
C VAL A 281 6.21 -33.95 12.34
N ILE A 282 5.28 -33.63 11.43
CA ILE A 282 3.96 -33.07 11.77
C ILE A 282 3.17 -34.04 12.66
N ASN A 283 3.15 -35.32 12.32
CA ASN A 283 2.44 -36.34 13.08
C ASN A 283 3.05 -36.55 14.48
N LYS A 284 4.38 -36.47 14.61
CA LYS A 284 5.09 -36.52 15.89
C LYS A 284 4.72 -35.35 16.79
N HIS A 285 4.60 -34.15 16.22
CA HIS A 285 4.18 -32.95 16.95
C HIS A 285 2.75 -33.08 17.46
N ARG A 286 1.81 -33.52 16.64
CA ARG A 286 0.41 -33.77 17.03
C ARG A 286 0.29 -34.83 18.14
N ALA A 287 1.12 -35.88 18.10
CA ALA A 287 1.12 -36.92 19.13
C ALA A 287 1.68 -36.42 20.48
N SER A 288 2.62 -35.47 20.49
CA SER A 288 3.13 -34.87 21.72
C SER A 288 2.13 -33.94 22.40
N GLU A 289 1.21 -33.34 21.65
CA GLU A 289 0.13 -32.49 22.17
C GLU A 289 -1.04 -33.30 22.75
N SER A 290 -1.24 -34.54 22.30
CA SER A 290 -2.31 -35.43 22.79
C SER A 290 -1.96 -36.25 24.03
N SER A 291 -0.77 -36.11 24.60
CA SER A 291 -0.35 -36.80 25.84
C SER A 291 -0.84 -36.06 27.07
N PRO A 292 -1.54 -36.72 28.03
CA PRO A 292 -2.16 -36.06 29.18
C PRO A 292 -1.21 -35.58 30.26
N ASP A 293 0.13 -35.67 30.08
CA ASP A 293 1.13 -35.41 31.12
C ASP A 293 1.69 -33.98 31.14
N ASN A 294 1.17 -33.01 30.40
CA ASN A 294 1.61 -31.62 30.42
C ASN A 294 0.72 -30.69 31.27
N GLN A 295 0.22 -31.18 32.42
CA GLN A 295 -0.19 -30.33 33.54
C GLN A 295 0.99 -30.03 34.45
N THR A 296 1.93 -29.19 34.02
CA THR A 296 2.87 -28.56 34.93
C THR A 296 2.16 -27.45 35.68
N THR A 297 1.88 -27.75 36.93
CA THR A 297 1.46 -26.83 37.97
C THR A 297 2.37 -25.60 38.02
N THR A 298 1.77 -24.43 37.82
CA THR A 298 2.33 -23.10 38.10
C THR A 298 2.40 -22.89 39.64
N GLU A 299 3.39 -23.47 40.29
CA GLU A 299 3.88 -23.06 41.64
C GLU A 299 5.37 -23.31 41.65
N ASP A 300 6.16 -22.32 41.20
CA ASP A 300 7.58 -22.09 41.55
C ASP A 300 8.21 -21.13 40.52
N CYS A 301 7.90 -19.85 40.65
CA CYS A 301 8.79 -18.74 40.28
C CYS A 301 8.24 -17.47 40.94
N LEU A 302 8.62 -17.26 42.18
CA LEU A 302 8.73 -15.95 42.83
C LEU A 302 10.08 -15.35 42.51
#